data_bcf3126d0578676832f359f27b5d2a93
#
_entry.id   bcf3126d0578676832f359f27b5d2a93
#
_cell.length_a   1.000
_cell.length_b   1.000
_cell.length_c   1.000
_cell.angle_alpha   90.00
_cell.angle_beta   90.00
_cell.angle_gamma   90.00
#
_symmetry.space_group_name_H-M   'P 1'
#
loop_
_entity.id
_entity.type
_entity.pdbx_description
1 polymer ?
#
loop_
_entity_poly.entity_id
_entity_poly.type
_entity_poly.pdbx_seq_one_letter_code
_entity_poly.pdbx_strand_id
1 'polypeptide(L)'
;ITERPDVILNIVDGTNLERNLYLSTQLMELGIPVVMAINMMDIVEKNGDHIDVKQLSKDLGCEIVEISALKGTGIMKAAEKAISVASRNTSAPVHKFAPEIENVLEEIENMLDVSIPEEQKRFYAIKLFERDDKIAQTMKDVPDVEEIIKKAEDAQDDDSESIITN
;
A
#
# COMPACT_ATOMS: atom_id res chain seq x y z
N ILE A 1 12.80 -4.88 4.15
CA ILE A 1 12.25 -6.24 4.35
C ILE A 1 13.38 -7.21 4.11
N THR A 2 13.78 -7.96 5.15
CA THR A 2 14.90 -8.92 5.09
C THR A 2 14.56 -10.19 4.30
N GLU A 3 13.26 -10.51 4.21
CA GLU A 3 12.73 -11.63 3.44
C GLU A 3 11.53 -11.15 2.62
N ARG A 4 11.51 -11.50 1.34
CA ARG A 4 10.39 -11.15 0.45
C ARG A 4 9.35 -12.28 0.47
N PRO A 5 8.15 -12.08 1.03
CA PRO A 5 7.09 -13.06 0.93
C PRO A 5 6.49 -13.11 -0.49
N ASP A 6 5.90 -14.24 -0.86
CA ASP A 6 5.23 -14.41 -2.16
C ASP A 6 3.89 -13.67 -2.24
N VAL A 7 3.28 -13.37 -1.09
CA VAL A 7 1.99 -12.67 -0.97
C VAL A 7 1.85 -12.08 0.43
N ILE A 8 1.13 -10.97 0.54
CA ILE A 8 0.71 -10.38 1.81
C ILE A 8 -0.79 -10.61 1.97
N LEU A 9 -1.20 -11.27 3.05
CA LEU A 9 -2.58 -11.30 3.50
C LEU A 9 -2.81 -10.18 4.53
N ASN A 10 -3.37 -9.07 4.07
CA ASN A 10 -3.66 -7.90 4.88
C ASN A 10 -5.04 -8.02 5.53
N ILE A 11 -5.10 -8.12 6.85
CA ILE A 11 -6.37 -8.19 7.59
C ILE A 11 -6.71 -6.80 8.09
N VAL A 12 -7.86 -6.30 7.65
CA VAL A 12 -8.35 -4.95 7.98
C VAL A 12 -9.67 -4.99 8.75
N ASP A 13 -9.90 -4.00 9.58
CA ASP A 13 -11.15 -3.85 10.32
C ASP A 13 -12.19 -3.16 9.43
N GLY A 14 -13.26 -3.87 9.08
CA GLY A 14 -14.34 -3.35 8.25
C GLY A 14 -15.17 -2.24 8.92
N THR A 15 -15.16 -2.16 10.25
CA THR A 15 -15.86 -1.09 11.00
C THR A 15 -15.09 0.23 11.00
N ASN A 16 -13.79 0.19 10.61
CA ASN A 16 -12.87 1.32 10.52
C ASN A 16 -12.07 1.29 9.21
N LEU A 17 -12.73 0.95 8.12
CA LEU A 17 -12.08 0.65 6.85
C LEU A 17 -11.21 1.81 6.34
N GLU A 18 -11.73 3.02 6.33
CA GLU A 18 -11.07 4.23 5.85
C GLU A 18 -9.66 4.40 6.46
N ARG A 19 -9.56 4.29 7.79
CA ARG A 19 -8.28 4.36 8.50
C ARG A 19 -7.31 3.23 8.10
N ASN A 20 -7.82 2.05 7.77
CA ASN A 20 -7.00 0.90 7.42
C ASN A 20 -6.54 0.92 5.96
N LEU A 21 -7.24 1.66 5.09
CA LEU A 21 -6.90 1.74 3.66
C LEU A 21 -5.54 2.38 3.44
N TYR A 22 -5.17 3.39 4.22
CA TYR A 22 -3.86 4.04 4.13
C TYR A 22 -2.70 3.04 4.26
N LEU A 23 -2.71 2.19 5.29
CA LEU A 23 -1.70 1.13 5.43
C LEU A 23 -1.77 0.11 4.28
N SER A 24 -2.97 -0.17 3.79
CA SER A 24 -3.17 -1.12 2.71
C SER A 24 -2.53 -0.64 1.40
N THR A 25 -2.69 0.63 1.06
CA THR A 25 -2.03 1.23 -0.11
C THR A 25 -0.51 1.19 0.01
N GLN A 26 0.04 1.49 1.17
CA GLN A 26 1.49 1.39 1.43
C GLN A 26 2.03 -0.04 1.27
N LEU A 27 1.25 -1.06 1.68
CA LEU A 27 1.65 -2.45 1.48
C LEU A 27 1.69 -2.84 -0.01
N MET A 28 0.81 -2.26 -0.82
CA MET A 28 0.79 -2.49 -2.27
C MET A 28 2.01 -1.89 -2.97
N GLU A 29 2.54 -0.77 -2.47
CA GLU A 29 3.74 -0.13 -3.01
C GLU A 29 5.04 -0.95 -2.78
N LEU A 30 4.99 -2.00 -1.94
CA LEU A 30 6.12 -2.93 -1.78
C LEU A 30 6.36 -3.81 -3.02
N GLY A 31 5.49 -3.76 -4.04
CA GLY A 31 5.57 -4.62 -5.22
C GLY A 31 5.30 -6.10 -4.93
N ILE A 32 4.74 -6.41 -3.77
CA ILE A 32 4.36 -7.76 -3.35
C ILE A 32 2.85 -7.90 -3.53
N PRO A 33 2.35 -8.99 -4.14
CA PRO A 33 0.91 -9.20 -4.27
C PRO A 33 0.20 -9.15 -2.92
N VAL A 34 -0.93 -8.44 -2.86
CA VAL A 34 -1.72 -8.27 -1.64
C VAL A 34 -3.10 -8.89 -1.83
N VAL A 35 -3.56 -9.62 -0.82
CA VAL A 35 -4.96 -10.02 -0.65
C VAL A 35 -5.48 -9.33 0.61
N MET A 36 -6.57 -8.59 0.50
CA MET A 36 -7.20 -7.93 1.64
C MET A 36 -8.30 -8.82 2.22
N ALA A 37 -8.25 -9.07 3.52
CA ALA A 37 -9.32 -9.74 4.25
C ALA A 37 -10.03 -8.72 5.15
N ILE A 38 -11.25 -8.31 4.78
CA ILE A 38 -12.06 -7.39 5.57
C ILE A 38 -12.73 -8.17 6.70
N ASN A 39 -12.28 -7.93 7.91
CA ASN A 39 -12.79 -8.57 9.12
C ASN A 39 -13.95 -7.80 9.75
N MET A 40 -14.66 -8.43 10.66
CA MET A 40 -15.83 -7.87 11.36
C MET A 40 -17.01 -7.56 10.44
N MET A 41 -17.14 -8.24 9.29
CA MET A 41 -18.25 -8.01 8.37
C MET A 41 -19.62 -8.28 9.01
N ASP A 42 -19.69 -9.18 9.99
CA ASP A 42 -20.91 -9.42 10.79
C ASP A 42 -21.30 -8.20 11.65
N ILE A 43 -20.36 -7.36 12.06
CA ILE A 43 -20.64 -6.13 12.79
C ILE A 43 -21.04 -5.02 11.81
N VAL A 44 -20.38 -4.91 10.67
CA VAL A 44 -20.73 -3.98 9.58
C VAL A 44 -22.20 -4.18 9.18
N GLU A 45 -22.58 -5.42 8.87
CA GLU A 45 -23.96 -5.78 8.52
C GLU A 45 -24.96 -5.48 9.65
N LYS A 46 -24.59 -5.79 10.91
CA LYS A 46 -25.43 -5.54 12.08
C LYS A 46 -25.68 -4.04 12.29
N ASN A 47 -24.71 -3.20 11.98
CA ASN A 47 -24.83 -1.75 12.08
C ASN A 47 -25.69 -1.15 10.94
N GLY A 48 -26.02 -1.94 9.90
CA GLY A 48 -26.71 -1.48 8.71
C GLY A 48 -25.80 -0.83 7.68
N ASP A 49 -24.48 -0.93 7.88
CA ASP A 49 -23.48 -0.43 6.94
C ASP A 49 -23.27 -1.42 5.79
N HIS A 50 -22.80 -0.92 4.67
CA HIS A 50 -22.52 -1.73 3.48
C HIS A 50 -21.18 -1.31 2.86
N ILE A 51 -20.33 -2.29 2.58
CA ILE A 51 -19.07 -2.09 1.87
C ILE A 51 -19.22 -2.67 0.46
N ASP A 52 -19.06 -1.84 -0.58
CA ASP A 52 -18.99 -2.34 -1.95
C ASP A 52 -17.61 -2.97 -2.21
N VAL A 53 -17.49 -4.22 -1.77
CA VAL A 53 -16.24 -5.01 -1.90
C VAL A 53 -15.80 -5.15 -3.36
N LYS A 54 -16.73 -5.19 -4.31
CA LYS A 54 -16.40 -5.32 -5.74
C LYS A 54 -15.80 -4.03 -6.29
N GLN A 55 -16.38 -2.90 -5.92
CA GLN A 55 -15.84 -1.61 -6.33
C GLN A 55 -14.49 -1.37 -5.66
N LEU A 56 -14.39 -1.59 -4.35
CA LEU A 56 -13.14 -1.46 -3.60
C LEU A 56 -12.02 -2.34 -4.16
N SER A 57 -12.33 -3.58 -4.55
CA SER A 57 -11.36 -4.48 -5.19
C SER A 57 -10.85 -3.95 -6.53
N LYS A 58 -11.69 -3.27 -7.30
CA LYS A 58 -11.29 -2.63 -8.56
C LYS A 58 -10.42 -1.40 -8.32
N ASP A 59 -10.82 -0.57 -7.36
CA ASP A 59 -10.14 0.69 -7.06
C ASP A 59 -8.73 0.44 -6.49
N LEU A 60 -8.61 -0.55 -5.61
CA LEU A 60 -7.32 -0.97 -5.04
C LEU A 60 -6.54 -1.93 -5.95
N GLY A 61 -7.20 -2.55 -6.92
CA GLY A 61 -6.57 -3.52 -7.82
C GLY A 61 -6.09 -4.81 -7.13
N CYS A 62 -6.64 -5.15 -5.97
CA CYS A 62 -6.31 -6.35 -5.22
C CYS A 62 -7.55 -7.23 -4.97
N GLU A 63 -7.31 -8.52 -4.73
CA GLU A 63 -8.39 -9.45 -4.35
C GLU A 63 -8.84 -9.17 -2.92
N ILE A 64 -10.15 -9.10 -2.69
CA ILE A 64 -10.74 -8.85 -1.37
C ILE A 64 -11.61 -10.04 -0.95
N VAL A 65 -11.52 -10.42 0.32
CA VAL A 65 -12.33 -11.47 0.93
C VAL A 65 -12.96 -10.94 2.22
N GLU A 66 -14.26 -11.11 2.35
CA GLU A 66 -15.00 -10.80 3.57
C GLU A 66 -14.81 -11.92 4.60
N ILE A 67 -14.48 -11.55 5.82
CA ILE A 67 -14.30 -12.51 6.92
C ILE A 67 -14.98 -12.04 8.22
N SER A 68 -15.29 -12.98 9.09
CA SER A 68 -15.55 -12.77 10.51
C SER A 68 -14.71 -13.75 11.30
N ALA A 69 -13.60 -13.27 11.84
CA ALA A 69 -12.70 -14.10 12.64
C ALA A 69 -13.40 -14.68 13.87
N LEU A 70 -14.29 -13.90 14.49
CA LEU A 70 -15.07 -14.33 15.65
C LEU A 70 -16.00 -15.52 15.32
N LYS A 71 -16.63 -15.49 14.15
CA LYS A 71 -17.53 -16.57 13.68
C LYS A 71 -16.79 -17.68 12.92
N GLY A 72 -15.51 -17.50 12.62
CA GLY A 72 -14.72 -18.42 11.81
C GLY A 72 -15.13 -18.46 10.33
N THR A 73 -15.90 -17.48 9.84
CA THR A 73 -16.35 -17.44 8.45
C THR A 73 -15.34 -16.75 7.54
N GLY A 74 -15.17 -17.26 6.33
CA GLY A 74 -14.32 -16.68 5.28
C GLY A 74 -12.80 -16.88 5.46
N ILE A 75 -12.33 -17.35 6.62
CA ILE A 75 -10.89 -17.47 6.94
C ILE A 75 -10.17 -18.39 5.94
N MET A 76 -10.70 -19.59 5.71
CA MET A 76 -10.11 -20.54 4.76
C MET A 76 -10.12 -19.99 3.34
N LYS A 77 -11.21 -19.31 2.94
CA LYS A 77 -11.31 -18.65 1.63
C LYS A 77 -10.24 -17.58 1.45
N ALA A 78 -9.94 -16.80 2.50
CA ALA A 78 -8.89 -15.80 2.46
C ALA A 78 -7.49 -16.43 2.30
N ALA A 79 -7.22 -17.53 3.02
CA ALA A 79 -5.97 -18.27 2.89
C ALA A 79 -5.82 -18.91 1.49
N GLU A 80 -6.86 -19.55 0.97
CA GLU A 80 -6.88 -20.13 -0.37
C GLU A 80 -6.67 -19.06 -1.46
N LYS A 81 -7.29 -17.89 -1.27
CA LYS A 81 -7.12 -16.76 -2.18
C LYS A 81 -5.67 -16.25 -2.16
N ALA A 82 -5.07 -16.12 -0.98
CA ALA A 82 -3.67 -15.72 -0.85
C ALA A 82 -2.74 -16.71 -1.56
N ILE A 83 -2.90 -18.02 -1.35
CA ILE A 83 -2.13 -19.06 -2.05
C ILE A 83 -2.31 -18.97 -3.57
N SER A 84 -3.54 -18.76 -4.02
CA SER A 84 -3.84 -18.59 -5.45
C SER A 84 -3.16 -17.38 -6.07
N VAL A 85 -3.13 -16.26 -5.35
CA VAL A 85 -2.48 -15.01 -5.80
C VAL A 85 -0.95 -15.19 -5.82
N ALA A 86 -0.36 -15.77 -4.78
CA ALA A 86 1.06 -16.10 -4.73
C ALA A 86 1.51 -16.94 -5.95
N SER A 87 0.67 -17.92 -6.36
CA SER A 87 0.98 -18.81 -7.47
C SER A 87 0.94 -18.13 -8.85
N ARG A 88 0.28 -16.97 -8.98
CA ARG A 88 0.14 -16.26 -10.27
C ARG A 88 1.36 -15.40 -10.61
N ASN A 89 2.25 -15.16 -9.67
CA ASN A 89 3.45 -14.32 -9.82
C ASN A 89 3.14 -12.94 -10.47
N THR A 90 1.99 -12.37 -10.14
CA THR A 90 1.56 -11.05 -10.62
C THR A 90 2.08 -9.97 -9.69
N SER A 91 2.65 -8.91 -10.25
CA SER A 91 2.96 -7.70 -9.47
C SER A 91 1.69 -7.06 -8.92
N ALA A 92 1.76 -6.49 -7.72
CA ALA A 92 0.67 -5.67 -7.20
C ALA A 92 0.42 -4.48 -8.15
N PRO A 93 -0.85 -4.07 -8.34
CA PRO A 93 -1.11 -2.81 -9.02
C PRO A 93 -0.55 -1.68 -8.18
N VAL A 94 0.10 -0.75 -8.84
CA VAL A 94 0.71 0.42 -8.23
C VAL A 94 -0.32 1.54 -8.24
N HIS A 95 -0.57 2.17 -7.10
CA HIS A 95 -1.35 3.40 -7.05
C HIS A 95 -0.67 4.48 -7.88
N LYS A 96 -1.43 5.23 -8.68
CA LYS A 96 -0.90 6.35 -9.46
C LYS A 96 -1.36 7.66 -8.86
N PHE A 97 -0.40 8.47 -8.49
CA PHE A 97 -0.61 9.85 -8.07
C PHE A 97 -0.82 10.78 -9.27
N ALA A 98 -1.03 12.06 -9.01
CA ALA A 98 -1.03 13.07 -10.07
C ALA A 98 0.28 13.03 -10.87
N PRO A 99 0.27 13.33 -12.18
CA PRO A 99 1.47 13.22 -13.04
C PRO A 99 2.68 13.97 -12.51
N GLU A 100 2.46 15.10 -11.87
CA GLU A 100 3.51 15.93 -11.27
C GLU A 100 4.23 15.20 -10.15
N ILE A 101 3.48 14.47 -9.30
CA ILE A 101 4.02 13.68 -8.19
C ILE A 101 4.68 12.42 -8.70
N GLU A 102 4.10 11.75 -9.71
CA GLU A 102 4.74 10.60 -10.37
C GLU A 102 6.14 10.96 -10.90
N ASN A 103 6.30 12.12 -11.54
CA ASN A 103 7.60 12.59 -12.03
C ASN A 103 8.60 12.79 -10.88
N VAL A 104 8.15 13.35 -9.76
CA VAL A 104 8.99 13.55 -8.56
C VAL A 104 9.40 12.21 -7.97
N LEU A 105 8.48 11.25 -7.85
CA LEU A 105 8.79 9.92 -7.34
C LEU A 105 9.77 9.19 -8.26
N GLU A 106 9.61 9.28 -9.59
CA GLU A 106 10.55 8.71 -10.56
C GLU A 106 11.95 9.34 -10.43
N GLU A 107 12.04 10.66 -10.20
CA GLU A 107 13.32 11.33 -9.96
C GLU A 107 14.00 10.78 -8.70
N ILE A 108 13.24 10.60 -7.61
CA ILE A 108 13.75 10.00 -6.36
C ILE A 108 14.16 8.54 -6.58
N GLU A 109 13.36 7.74 -7.28
CA GLU A 109 13.67 6.34 -7.60
C GLU A 109 15.01 6.20 -8.32
N ASN A 110 15.31 7.12 -9.26
CA ASN A 110 16.56 7.15 -10.00
C ASN A 110 17.77 7.54 -9.14
N MET A 111 17.57 8.20 -8.01
CA MET A 111 18.63 8.54 -7.05
C MET A 111 18.94 7.43 -6.06
N LEU A 112 18.09 6.41 -5.96
CA LEU A 112 18.25 5.32 -5.03
C LEU A 112 19.41 4.40 -5.42
N ASP A 113 20.10 3.85 -4.40
CA ASP A 113 21.21 2.92 -4.59
C ASP A 113 20.78 1.68 -5.39
N VAL A 114 21.69 1.21 -6.24
CA VAL A 114 21.47 0.04 -7.11
C VAL A 114 21.28 -1.29 -6.35
N SER A 115 21.64 -1.33 -5.07
CA SER A 115 21.39 -2.50 -4.22
C SER A 115 19.94 -2.66 -3.81
N ILE A 116 19.12 -1.61 -3.98
CA ILE A 116 17.68 -1.67 -3.72
C ILE A 116 17.00 -2.35 -4.93
N PRO A 117 16.26 -3.45 -4.71
CA PRO A 117 15.52 -4.12 -5.78
C PRO A 117 14.58 -3.16 -6.49
N GLU A 118 14.52 -3.25 -7.82
CA GLU A 118 13.74 -2.34 -8.67
C GLU A 118 12.27 -2.24 -8.22
N GLU A 119 11.68 -3.38 -7.87
CA GLU A 119 10.30 -3.47 -7.40
C GLU A 119 10.04 -2.82 -6.02
N GLN A 120 11.10 -2.47 -5.28
CA GLN A 120 11.00 -1.80 -3.99
C GLN A 120 11.34 -0.30 -4.06
N LYS A 121 11.94 0.16 -5.15
CA LYS A 121 12.36 1.55 -5.30
C LYS A 121 11.21 2.52 -5.08
N ARG A 122 10.05 2.23 -5.66
CA ARG A 122 8.86 3.05 -5.49
C ARG A 122 8.46 3.22 -4.02
N PHE A 123 8.45 2.14 -3.25
CA PHE A 123 8.17 2.22 -1.81
C PHE A 123 9.16 3.14 -1.08
N TYR A 124 10.46 2.99 -1.37
CA TYR A 124 11.47 3.85 -0.75
C TYR A 124 11.36 5.30 -1.20
N ALA A 125 11.04 5.54 -2.47
CA ALA A 125 10.82 6.89 -3.01
C ALA A 125 9.64 7.59 -2.31
N ILE A 126 8.51 6.92 -2.15
CA ILE A 126 7.35 7.43 -1.42
C ILE A 126 7.73 7.74 0.03
N LYS A 127 8.44 6.84 0.72
CA LYS A 127 8.84 7.04 2.11
C LYS A 127 9.84 8.17 2.30
N LEU A 128 10.74 8.37 1.36
CA LEU A 128 11.64 9.53 1.37
C LEU A 128 10.88 10.83 1.07
N PHE A 129 9.91 10.79 0.16
CA PHE A 129 9.04 11.93 -0.12
C PHE A 129 8.22 12.34 1.11
N GLU A 130 7.71 11.38 1.89
CA GLU A 130 7.02 11.61 3.18
C GLU A 130 7.98 12.03 4.31
N ARG A 131 9.29 12.06 4.08
CA ARG A 131 10.33 12.28 5.11
C ARG A 131 10.27 11.26 6.26
N ASP A 132 10.01 9.98 5.96
CA ASP A 132 9.99 8.91 6.97
C ASP A 132 11.40 8.61 7.48
N ASP A 133 11.75 9.20 8.62
CA ASP A 133 13.05 9.03 9.28
C ASP A 133 13.38 7.58 9.61
N LYS A 134 12.38 6.75 9.91
CA LYS A 134 12.59 5.34 10.27
C LYS A 134 13.05 4.55 9.06
N ILE A 135 12.46 4.81 7.91
CA ILE A 135 12.87 4.17 6.66
C ILE A 135 14.26 4.68 6.24
N ALA A 136 14.49 5.99 6.30
CA ALA A 136 15.79 6.57 5.99
C ALA A 136 16.92 5.95 6.83
N GLN A 137 16.71 5.71 8.12
CA GLN A 137 17.68 5.06 9.01
C GLN A 137 17.98 3.60 8.64
N THR A 138 17.14 2.92 7.90
CA THR A 138 17.37 1.54 7.43
C THR A 138 18.18 1.48 6.14
N MET A 139 18.31 2.61 5.45
CA MET A 139 19.04 2.71 4.19
C MET A 139 20.54 2.90 4.44
N LYS A 140 21.36 2.28 3.60
CA LYS A 140 22.81 2.41 3.68
C LYS A 140 23.29 3.77 3.18
N ASP A 141 22.67 4.23 2.10
CA ASP A 141 22.88 5.54 1.50
C ASP A 141 21.51 6.21 1.31
N VAL A 142 21.32 7.40 1.86
CA VAL A 142 20.09 8.19 1.73
C VAL A 142 20.38 9.33 0.77
N PRO A 143 19.71 9.38 -0.41
CA PRO A 143 19.89 10.49 -1.33
C PRO A 143 19.35 11.80 -0.72
N ASP A 144 19.97 12.93 -1.06
CA ASP A 144 19.45 14.25 -0.69
C ASP A 144 18.31 14.63 -1.65
N VAL A 145 17.09 14.50 -1.19
CA VAL A 145 15.86 14.74 -1.96
C VAL A 145 15.11 15.99 -1.51
N GLU A 146 15.65 16.73 -0.55
CA GLU A 146 14.95 17.85 0.09
C GLU A 146 14.54 18.97 -0.87
N GLU A 147 15.40 19.32 -1.83
CA GLU A 147 15.08 20.32 -2.85
C GLU A 147 13.96 19.87 -3.80
N ILE A 148 13.91 18.57 -4.11
CA ILE A 148 12.91 17.99 -5.00
C ILE A 148 11.55 18.00 -4.28
N ILE A 149 11.52 17.59 -3.02
CA ILE A 149 10.31 17.56 -2.19
C ILE A 149 9.76 18.97 -2.02
N LYS A 150 10.60 19.94 -1.65
CA LYS A 150 10.18 21.36 -1.50
C LYS A 150 9.53 21.92 -2.75
N LYS A 151 10.10 21.63 -3.93
CA LYS A 151 9.49 22.09 -5.20
C LYS A 151 8.11 21.48 -5.42
N ALA A 152 7.91 20.23 -5.03
CA ALA A 152 6.61 19.56 -5.14
C ALA A 152 5.59 20.14 -4.14
N GLU A 153 5.99 20.37 -2.90
CA GLU A 153 5.18 21.02 -1.86
C GLU A 153 4.75 22.45 -2.28
N ASP A 154 5.69 23.25 -2.76
CA ASP A 154 5.42 24.60 -3.25
C ASP A 154 4.46 24.60 -4.46
N ALA A 155 4.55 23.59 -5.33
CA ALA A 155 3.69 23.48 -6.51
C ALA A 155 2.26 23.01 -6.17
N GLN A 156 2.11 22.19 -5.13
CA GLN A 156 0.82 21.65 -4.69
C GLN A 156 0.16 22.52 -3.58
N ASP A 157 0.89 23.47 -3.01
CA ASP A 157 0.47 24.28 -1.83
C ASP A 157 0.06 23.39 -0.64
N ASP A 158 0.77 22.25 -0.47
CA ASP A 158 0.49 21.27 0.58
C ASP A 158 1.80 20.57 1.02
N ASP A 159 1.80 19.94 2.21
CA ASP A 159 2.95 19.20 2.68
C ASP A 159 3.02 17.79 2.06
N SER A 160 4.23 17.21 2.07
CA SER A 160 4.50 15.93 1.40
C SER A 160 3.68 14.76 1.93
N GLU A 161 3.35 14.74 3.24
CA GLU A 161 2.52 13.69 3.83
C GLU A 161 1.07 13.83 3.35
N SER A 162 0.52 15.04 3.32
CA SER A 162 -0.83 15.32 2.81
C SER A 162 -0.96 14.99 1.32
N ILE A 163 0.06 15.32 0.52
CA ILE A 163 0.09 15.04 -0.93
C ILE A 163 -0.05 13.53 -1.21
N ILE A 164 0.57 12.69 -0.39
CA ILE A 164 0.54 11.21 -0.57
C ILE A 164 -0.75 10.60 -0.01
N THR A 165 -1.38 11.23 1.00
CA THR A 165 -2.55 10.66 1.69
C THR A 165 -3.89 11.11 1.10
N ASN A 166 -3.92 12.13 0.27
CA ASN A 166 -5.12 12.63 -0.42
C ASN A 166 -5.31 11.95 -1.77
#